data_cb11a15637e54274e610df09b3c97677
#
_entry.id   cb11a15637e54274e610df09b3c97677
#
_cell.length_a   1.000
_cell.length_b   1.000
_cell.length_c   1.000
_cell.angle_alpha   90.00
_cell.angle_beta   90.00
_cell.angle_gamma   90.00
#
_symmetry.space_group_name_H-M   'P 1'
#
loop_
_entity.id
_entity.type
_entity.pdbx_description
1 polymer ?
#
loop_
_entity_poly.entity_id
_entity_poly.type
_entity_poly.pdbx_seq_one_letter_code
_entity_poly.pdbx_strand_id
1 'polypeptide(L)'
;SIKGLKYKLNVGIRKEHTKWRYYKDVYDLGTFGKNDKPDLEEKSSTWESWVLENTLNYDRTFGKHNLSLLAGYSAQKDKSYSLYGKNGDMPQFIETMPGNVDPSNLKASSSLNELALVSLFGRVMYSFDDRYLFSASIRRDGSSRFRSGHQYGAFPSASIGWNINREKFFKPLENVFDQLKLRFSYGKLGNQEMTSYYPTQSVVSDGMNYVMNNSPWFGSMPYVQAISPANLTWENTETYNIGLDVSLLNGRLTLTADAYVKNTNDVLLPIPSTASTGISGNSIQNAGQVRNKGFELAVNYRGAIKEKFNYYIGANIAADKNEVTKITLGGQNLMISGYSAHGAGGRGINMFAEGHPMSYFNLIETDGLFRSAEEIANYKNKDGELIQPAAQVGDVRYKDWNGDGKINTDDQHDVGSPFPDFTFGIRLGGEWNNFDFNLFFDGMVGNKIYNYPRYRLESGNFNGNMSTVLANSWRPDNQNTDIPRFSKTDGADNKWAYTDRWLEDGSYIRLKTLDIGYTLPKVLTKKIKLENVRIYTSMENLFTLTKYSGYTPDLGESSVAGVAYNVFSRGIDQGRYPLPRTID
;
A
#
# COMPACT_ATOMS: atom_id res chain seq x y z
N SER A 1 -18.79 6.32 46.41
CA SER A 1 -18.17 6.44 45.06
C SER A 1 -17.04 7.48 45.08
N ILE A 2 -15.92 7.18 44.49
CA ILE A 2 -14.78 8.13 44.36
C ILE A 2 -15.13 9.09 43.22
N LYS A 3 -15.19 10.39 43.49
CA LYS A 3 -15.50 11.42 42.47
C LYS A 3 -14.43 11.41 41.40
N GLY A 4 -14.89 11.28 40.11
CA GLY A 4 -14.00 11.24 38.94
C GLY A 4 -13.54 9.83 38.58
N LEU A 5 -13.79 8.79 39.37
CA LEU A 5 -13.46 7.41 39.02
C LEU A 5 -14.58 6.76 38.22
N LYS A 6 -14.23 6.18 37.05
CA LYS A 6 -15.17 5.47 36.19
C LYS A 6 -14.56 4.13 35.79
N TYR A 7 -15.29 3.06 36.00
CA TYR A 7 -14.98 1.75 35.44
C TYR A 7 -15.86 1.48 34.23
N LYS A 8 -15.27 0.97 33.14
CA LYS A 8 -15.97 0.54 31.95
C LYS A 8 -15.54 -0.88 31.59
N LEU A 9 -16.53 -1.76 31.46
CA LEU A 9 -16.40 -3.08 30.88
C LEU A 9 -16.98 -3.05 29.47
N ASN A 10 -16.22 -3.52 28.50
CA ASN A 10 -16.64 -3.67 27.11
C ASN A 10 -16.47 -5.15 26.73
N VAL A 11 -17.56 -5.78 26.29
CA VAL A 11 -17.55 -7.16 25.79
C VAL A 11 -18.11 -7.15 24.38
N GLY A 12 -17.34 -7.66 23.44
CA GLY A 12 -17.75 -7.82 22.06
C GLY A 12 -17.67 -9.27 21.63
N ILE A 13 -18.68 -9.73 20.91
CA ILE A 13 -18.69 -11.04 20.25
C ILE A 13 -19.14 -10.80 18.81
N ARG A 14 -18.38 -11.34 17.86
CA ARG A 14 -18.70 -11.30 16.43
C ARG A 14 -18.57 -12.69 15.85
N LYS A 15 -19.59 -13.10 15.11
CA LYS A 15 -19.57 -14.33 14.33
C LYS A 15 -19.97 -14.02 12.91
N GLU A 16 -19.18 -14.46 11.98
CA GLU A 16 -19.39 -14.27 10.55
C GLU A 16 -19.37 -15.64 9.87
N HIS A 17 -20.31 -15.87 9.00
CA HIS A 17 -20.39 -17.08 8.20
C HIS A 17 -20.46 -16.69 6.73
N THR A 18 -19.46 -17.12 5.95
CA THR A 18 -19.34 -16.83 4.53
C THR A 18 -19.45 -18.13 3.75
N LYS A 19 -20.33 -18.15 2.77
CA LYS A 19 -20.39 -19.21 1.75
C LYS A 19 -19.92 -18.63 0.44
N TRP A 20 -19.00 -19.31 -0.20
CA TRP A 20 -18.52 -18.97 -1.52
C TRP A 20 -18.72 -20.17 -2.43
N ARG A 21 -19.13 -19.91 -3.69
CA ARG A 21 -19.38 -20.92 -4.70
C ARG A 21 -18.86 -20.42 -6.03
N TYR A 22 -18.19 -21.28 -6.74
CA TYR A 22 -17.72 -21.05 -8.09
C TYR A 22 -18.12 -22.23 -8.96
N TYR A 23 -18.92 -21.98 -9.99
CA TYR A 23 -19.31 -22.94 -11.00
C TYR A 23 -18.70 -22.53 -12.32
N LYS A 24 -17.96 -23.45 -12.95
CA LYS A 24 -17.35 -23.27 -14.25
C LYS A 24 -18.05 -24.22 -15.23
N ASP A 25 -18.81 -23.65 -16.15
CA ASP A 25 -19.53 -24.39 -17.15
C ASP A 25 -18.62 -24.91 -18.27
N VAL A 26 -19.17 -25.75 -19.15
CA VAL A 26 -18.50 -26.18 -20.37
C VAL A 26 -18.32 -25.01 -21.33
N TYR A 27 -17.16 -24.92 -21.95
CA TYR A 27 -16.89 -23.96 -23.02
C TYR A 27 -15.81 -24.48 -23.95
N ASP A 28 -15.83 -24.01 -25.19
CA ASP A 28 -14.78 -24.24 -26.17
C ASP A 28 -14.41 -22.89 -26.82
N LEU A 29 -13.16 -22.46 -26.60
CA LEU A 29 -12.56 -21.24 -27.18
C LEU A 29 -11.49 -21.62 -28.23
N GLY A 30 -11.56 -22.82 -28.77
CA GLY A 30 -10.60 -23.35 -29.72
C GLY A 30 -9.19 -23.45 -29.13
N THR A 31 -8.19 -22.85 -29.79
CA THR A 31 -6.79 -22.88 -29.35
C THR A 31 -6.54 -22.13 -28.03
N PHE A 32 -7.47 -21.30 -27.60
CA PHE A 32 -7.33 -20.53 -26.34
C PHE A 32 -7.73 -21.31 -25.10
N GLY A 33 -8.34 -22.47 -25.26
CA GLY A 33 -8.70 -23.38 -24.18
C GLY A 33 -10.14 -23.89 -24.25
N LYS A 34 -10.37 -25.01 -23.62
CA LYS A 34 -11.71 -25.60 -23.50
C LYS A 34 -11.92 -26.16 -22.10
N ASN A 35 -13.16 -26.27 -21.72
CA ASN A 35 -13.62 -27.00 -20.55
C ASN A 35 -14.72 -27.94 -20.99
N ASP A 36 -14.44 -29.24 -21.06
CA ASP A 36 -15.36 -30.22 -21.62
C ASP A 36 -16.41 -30.66 -20.60
N LYS A 37 -16.17 -30.47 -19.31
CA LYS A 37 -17.06 -30.83 -18.22
C LYS A 37 -17.08 -29.76 -17.13
N PRO A 38 -18.22 -29.49 -16.49
CA PRO A 38 -18.33 -28.49 -15.47
C PRO A 38 -17.47 -28.81 -14.23
N ASP A 39 -16.96 -27.76 -13.59
CA ASP A 39 -16.31 -27.80 -12.28
C ASP A 39 -17.15 -27.02 -11.26
N LEU A 40 -17.28 -27.56 -10.06
CA LEU A 40 -17.89 -26.86 -8.92
C LEU A 40 -16.92 -26.80 -7.76
N GLU A 41 -16.76 -25.58 -7.23
CA GLU A 41 -16.00 -25.32 -6.01
C GLU A 41 -16.91 -24.65 -4.98
N GLU A 42 -16.88 -25.13 -3.75
CA GLU A 42 -17.62 -24.55 -2.64
C GLU A 42 -16.72 -24.37 -1.43
N LYS A 43 -16.86 -23.23 -0.78
CA LYS A 43 -16.15 -22.92 0.46
C LYS A 43 -17.12 -22.39 1.49
N SER A 44 -17.12 -23.00 2.66
CA SER A 44 -17.84 -22.55 3.84
C SER A 44 -16.83 -22.11 4.88
N SER A 45 -16.88 -20.85 5.28
CA SER A 45 -15.97 -20.28 6.27
C SER A 45 -16.73 -19.68 7.43
N THR A 46 -16.25 -19.91 8.64
CA THR A 46 -16.77 -19.29 9.86
C THR A 46 -15.62 -18.55 10.53
N TRP A 47 -15.83 -17.28 10.84
CA TRP A 47 -14.93 -16.48 11.62
C TRP A 47 -15.65 -16.06 12.92
N GLU A 48 -14.99 -16.27 14.05
CA GLU A 48 -15.48 -15.96 15.39
C GLU A 48 -14.44 -15.11 16.10
N SER A 49 -14.88 -14.03 16.71
CA SER A 49 -14.05 -13.16 17.54
C SER A 49 -14.77 -12.81 18.82
N TRP A 50 -14.04 -12.79 19.92
CA TRP A 50 -14.48 -12.16 21.13
C TRP A 50 -13.41 -11.21 21.67
N VAL A 51 -13.86 -10.12 22.27
CA VAL A 51 -13.02 -9.13 22.93
C VAL A 51 -13.60 -8.80 24.29
N LEU A 52 -12.71 -8.71 25.28
CA LEU A 52 -13.00 -8.29 26.64
C LEU A 52 -12.06 -7.13 26.98
N GLU A 53 -12.61 -5.97 27.28
CA GLU A 53 -11.83 -4.80 27.68
C GLU A 53 -12.32 -4.26 29.02
N ASN A 54 -11.40 -4.05 29.93
CA ASN A 54 -11.62 -3.44 31.23
C ASN A 54 -10.83 -2.17 31.31
N THR A 55 -11.47 -1.05 31.60
CA THR A 55 -10.79 0.24 31.77
C THR A 55 -11.22 0.92 33.04
N LEU A 56 -10.25 1.46 33.75
CA LEU A 56 -10.43 2.29 34.93
C LEU A 56 -9.90 3.69 34.61
N ASN A 57 -10.79 4.66 34.60
CA ASN A 57 -10.48 6.06 34.33
C ASN A 57 -10.67 6.89 35.60
N TYR A 58 -9.73 7.79 35.86
CA TYR A 58 -9.82 8.77 36.92
C TYR A 58 -9.53 10.15 36.41
N ASP A 59 -10.55 11.02 36.38
CA ASP A 59 -10.47 12.37 35.87
C ASP A 59 -10.74 13.35 37.01
N ARG A 60 -9.81 14.30 37.22
CA ARG A 60 -9.95 15.29 38.29
C ARG A 60 -9.26 16.60 37.98
N THR A 61 -9.94 17.68 38.32
CA THR A 61 -9.40 19.05 38.30
C THR A 61 -9.18 19.55 39.72
N PHE A 62 -8.00 20.10 39.99
CA PHE A 62 -7.61 20.70 41.26
C PHE A 62 -7.09 22.12 41.01
N GLY A 63 -7.96 23.12 41.10
CA GLY A 63 -7.59 24.47 40.74
C GLY A 63 -7.13 24.57 39.29
N LYS A 64 -5.84 24.84 39.07
CA LYS A 64 -5.21 24.93 37.73
C LYS A 64 -4.67 23.61 37.18
N HIS A 65 -4.81 22.52 37.92
CA HIS A 65 -4.27 21.21 37.57
C HIS A 65 -5.39 20.30 37.08
N ASN A 66 -5.27 19.78 35.87
CA ASN A 66 -6.15 18.75 35.32
C ASN A 66 -5.36 17.45 35.20
N LEU A 67 -5.86 16.39 35.81
CA LEU A 67 -5.24 15.06 35.80
C LEU A 67 -6.25 14.05 35.26
N SER A 68 -5.82 13.28 34.27
CA SER A 68 -6.55 12.12 33.76
C SER A 68 -5.65 10.89 33.78
N LEU A 69 -6.09 9.84 34.45
CA LEU A 69 -5.40 8.55 34.55
C LEU A 69 -6.26 7.48 33.91
N LEU A 70 -5.65 6.61 33.17
CA LEU A 70 -6.26 5.43 32.59
C LEU A 70 -5.40 4.21 32.90
N ALA A 71 -6.02 3.14 33.39
CA ALA A 71 -5.45 1.80 33.42
C ALA A 71 -6.41 0.83 32.72
N GLY A 72 -5.89 -0.09 31.92
CA GLY A 72 -6.73 -1.00 31.17
C GLY A 72 -6.08 -2.35 30.92
N TYR A 73 -6.95 -3.34 30.77
CA TYR A 73 -6.63 -4.69 30.35
C TYR A 73 -7.56 -5.09 29.21
N SER A 74 -7.01 -5.68 28.16
CA SER A 74 -7.77 -6.20 27.03
C SER A 74 -7.33 -7.62 26.68
N ALA A 75 -8.28 -8.48 26.35
CA ALA A 75 -8.03 -9.81 25.80
C ALA A 75 -8.93 -10.02 24.59
N GLN A 76 -8.38 -10.60 23.54
CA GLN A 76 -9.08 -10.92 22.30
C GLN A 76 -8.67 -12.30 21.82
N LYS A 77 -9.62 -13.05 21.26
CA LYS A 77 -9.33 -14.28 20.53
C LYS A 77 -10.15 -14.31 19.24
N ASP A 78 -9.46 -14.57 18.16
CA ASP A 78 -10.02 -14.78 16.84
C ASP A 78 -9.84 -16.24 16.45
N LYS A 79 -10.87 -16.83 15.81
CA LYS A 79 -10.87 -18.19 15.30
C LYS A 79 -11.48 -18.21 13.91
N SER A 80 -10.76 -18.75 12.96
CA SER A 80 -11.23 -18.91 11.58
C SER A 80 -11.18 -20.38 11.21
N TYR A 81 -12.32 -20.92 10.81
CA TYR A 81 -12.45 -22.27 10.26
C TYR A 81 -12.97 -22.19 8.84
N SER A 82 -12.39 -22.95 7.92
CA SER A 82 -12.91 -23.08 6.58
C SER A 82 -12.92 -24.53 6.12
N LEU A 83 -13.99 -24.91 5.41
CA LEU A 83 -14.15 -26.17 4.70
C LEU A 83 -14.28 -25.83 3.22
N TYR A 84 -13.46 -26.46 2.40
CA TYR A 84 -13.43 -26.30 0.94
C TYR A 84 -13.67 -27.67 0.31
N GLY A 85 -14.51 -27.68 -0.72
CA GLY A 85 -14.73 -28.82 -1.59
C GLY A 85 -14.64 -28.41 -3.05
N LYS A 86 -14.04 -29.26 -3.87
CA LYS A 86 -14.01 -29.12 -5.33
C LYS A 86 -14.38 -30.45 -5.94
N ASN A 87 -15.21 -30.41 -6.97
CA ASN A 87 -15.51 -31.52 -7.84
C ASN A 87 -15.34 -31.09 -9.30
N GLY A 88 -14.46 -31.75 -10.02
CA GLY A 88 -14.33 -31.64 -11.46
C GLY A 88 -15.15 -32.73 -12.16
N ASP A 89 -15.32 -32.56 -13.46
CA ASP A 89 -16.03 -33.54 -14.31
C ASP A 89 -17.50 -33.80 -13.90
N MET A 90 -18.19 -32.75 -13.50
CA MET A 90 -19.59 -32.86 -13.10
C MET A 90 -20.51 -33.07 -14.30
N PRO A 91 -21.65 -33.79 -14.13
CA PRO A 91 -22.72 -33.76 -15.12
C PRO A 91 -23.23 -32.31 -15.33
N GLN A 92 -23.57 -31.96 -16.56
CA GLN A 92 -24.20 -30.67 -16.86
C GLN A 92 -25.50 -30.51 -16.05
N PHE A 93 -25.79 -29.24 -15.66
CA PHE A 93 -26.99 -28.84 -14.92
C PHE A 93 -27.07 -29.31 -13.46
N ILE A 94 -26.04 -29.94 -12.92
CA ILE A 94 -25.99 -30.28 -11.50
C ILE A 94 -25.28 -29.15 -10.73
N GLU A 95 -26.02 -28.48 -9.87
CA GLU A 95 -25.54 -27.34 -9.10
C GLU A 95 -25.13 -27.70 -7.65
N THR A 96 -25.07 -28.97 -7.31
CA THR A 96 -24.63 -29.47 -5.99
C THR A 96 -23.54 -30.51 -6.19
N MET A 97 -22.65 -30.66 -5.19
CA MET A 97 -21.60 -31.69 -5.26
C MET A 97 -22.21 -33.10 -5.15
N PRO A 98 -22.24 -33.90 -6.21
CA PRO A 98 -22.71 -35.28 -6.13
C PRO A 98 -21.64 -36.16 -5.47
N GLY A 99 -22.06 -37.10 -4.62
CA GLY A 99 -21.16 -38.02 -3.92
C GLY A 99 -20.68 -39.20 -4.74
N ASN A 100 -21.21 -39.40 -5.96
CA ASN A 100 -20.97 -40.57 -6.82
C ASN A 100 -20.13 -40.26 -8.08
N VAL A 101 -19.23 -39.31 -7.97
CA VAL A 101 -18.29 -38.95 -9.04
C VAL A 101 -16.98 -39.71 -8.89
N ASP A 102 -16.15 -39.66 -9.94
CA ASP A 102 -14.80 -40.21 -9.88
C ASP A 102 -14.01 -39.58 -8.71
N PRO A 103 -13.55 -40.41 -7.74
CA PRO A 103 -12.83 -39.88 -6.56
C PRO A 103 -11.57 -39.10 -6.91
N SER A 104 -10.95 -39.30 -8.08
CA SER A 104 -9.77 -38.58 -8.54
C SER A 104 -10.05 -37.09 -8.78
N ASN A 105 -11.30 -36.72 -9.06
CA ASN A 105 -11.77 -35.38 -9.34
C ASN A 105 -12.30 -34.66 -8.08
N LEU A 106 -12.42 -35.39 -6.96
CA LEU A 106 -12.92 -34.86 -5.71
C LEU A 106 -11.76 -34.38 -4.84
N LYS A 107 -11.79 -33.11 -4.47
CA LYS A 107 -10.83 -32.51 -3.51
C LYS A 107 -11.60 -31.93 -2.34
N ALA A 108 -11.15 -32.25 -1.14
CA ALA A 108 -11.66 -31.64 0.09
C ALA A 108 -10.52 -31.23 0.98
N SER A 109 -10.63 -30.08 1.61
CA SER A 109 -9.66 -29.59 2.58
C SER A 109 -10.33 -28.74 3.65
N SER A 110 -9.73 -28.68 4.82
CA SER A 110 -10.18 -27.78 5.88
C SER A 110 -8.99 -27.09 6.52
N SER A 111 -9.22 -25.91 7.06
CA SER A 111 -8.21 -25.17 7.81
C SER A 111 -8.81 -24.58 9.07
N LEU A 112 -8.02 -24.55 10.15
CA LEU A 112 -8.34 -23.93 11.41
C LEU A 112 -7.20 -22.99 11.81
N ASN A 113 -7.52 -21.72 12.00
CA ASN A 113 -6.56 -20.70 12.44
C ASN A 113 -7.06 -20.01 13.69
N GLU A 114 -6.18 -19.79 14.65
CA GLU A 114 -6.48 -19.09 15.89
C GLU A 114 -5.42 -18.01 16.16
N LEU A 115 -5.88 -16.87 16.66
CA LEU A 115 -5.05 -15.76 17.11
C LEU A 115 -5.54 -15.31 18.47
N ALA A 116 -4.64 -15.16 19.43
CA ALA A 116 -4.94 -14.60 20.73
C ALA A 116 -4.05 -13.40 21.00
N LEU A 117 -4.66 -12.32 21.49
CA LEU A 117 -4.01 -11.08 21.88
C LEU A 117 -4.36 -10.76 23.32
N VAL A 118 -3.39 -10.24 24.07
CA VAL A 118 -3.59 -9.74 25.44
C VAL A 118 -2.82 -8.44 25.59
N SER A 119 -3.43 -7.46 26.26
CA SER A 119 -2.83 -6.14 26.42
C SER A 119 -3.04 -5.63 27.83
N LEU A 120 -1.98 -5.04 28.39
CA LEU A 120 -2.04 -4.25 29.61
C LEU A 120 -1.54 -2.84 29.28
N PHE A 121 -2.31 -1.81 29.63
CA PHE A 121 -1.96 -0.45 29.26
C PHE A 121 -2.31 0.56 30.34
N GLY A 122 -1.53 1.65 30.37
CA GLY A 122 -1.75 2.78 31.24
C GLY A 122 -1.44 4.09 30.55
N ARG A 123 -2.14 5.15 30.93
CA ARG A 123 -1.93 6.51 30.43
C ARG A 123 -2.11 7.53 31.53
N VAL A 124 -1.25 8.53 31.51
CA VAL A 124 -1.34 9.74 32.33
C VAL A 124 -1.45 10.92 31.38
N MET A 125 -2.44 11.77 31.60
CA MET A 125 -2.54 13.08 30.96
C MET A 125 -2.60 14.13 32.06
N TYR A 126 -1.81 15.18 31.92
CA TYR A 126 -1.74 16.26 32.87
C TYR A 126 -1.68 17.59 32.15
N SER A 127 -2.48 18.55 32.61
CA SER A 127 -2.33 19.94 32.18
C SER A 127 -2.27 20.88 33.38
N PHE A 128 -1.41 21.89 33.26
CA PHE A 128 -1.31 22.96 34.23
C PHE A 128 -1.71 24.29 33.59
N ASP A 129 -2.80 24.89 34.10
CA ASP A 129 -3.34 26.19 33.69
C ASP A 129 -3.65 26.25 32.18
N ASP A 130 -3.94 25.09 31.55
CA ASP A 130 -4.06 24.90 30.11
C ASP A 130 -2.84 25.41 29.31
N ARG A 131 -1.73 25.64 29.98
CA ARG A 131 -0.50 26.20 29.46
C ARG A 131 0.51 25.12 29.11
N TYR A 132 0.77 24.23 30.06
CA TYR A 132 1.69 23.12 29.91
C TYR A 132 0.89 21.82 29.87
N LEU A 133 1.06 21.07 28.80
CA LEU A 133 0.37 19.82 28.56
C LEU A 133 1.39 18.69 28.57
N PHE A 134 1.09 17.63 29.27
CA PHE A 134 1.91 16.43 29.31
C PHE A 134 1.04 15.20 29.13
N SER A 135 1.50 14.25 28.34
CA SER A 135 0.88 12.93 28.21
C SER A 135 1.97 11.86 28.18
N ALA A 136 1.77 10.78 28.91
CA ALA A 136 2.60 9.58 28.80
C ALA A 136 1.72 8.33 28.83
N SER A 137 2.06 7.34 28.02
CA SER A 137 1.41 6.05 28.02
C SER A 137 2.40 4.92 27.83
N ILE A 138 2.04 3.75 28.34
CA ILE A 138 2.72 2.50 28.07
C ILE A 138 1.68 1.43 27.78
N ARG A 139 1.94 0.62 26.75
CA ARG A 139 1.15 -0.54 26.41
C ARG A 139 2.07 -1.75 26.27
N ARG A 140 1.73 -2.83 26.93
CA ARG A 140 2.38 -4.12 26.79
C ARG A 140 1.41 -5.08 26.14
N ASP A 141 1.73 -5.51 24.92
CA ASP A 141 0.91 -6.39 24.11
C ASP A 141 1.57 -7.76 23.99
N GLY A 142 0.78 -8.82 24.09
CA GLY A 142 1.19 -10.20 23.87
C GLY A 142 0.42 -10.81 22.71
N SER A 143 1.09 -11.57 21.84
CA SER A 143 0.53 -12.24 20.69
C SER A 143 0.90 -13.72 20.65
N SER A 144 -0.07 -14.57 20.28
CA SER A 144 0.14 -15.99 20.08
C SER A 144 0.94 -16.34 18.82
N ARG A 145 1.18 -15.36 17.92
CA ARG A 145 2.01 -15.55 16.72
C ARG A 145 3.48 -15.79 17.03
N PHE A 146 3.95 -15.29 18.17
CA PHE A 146 5.35 -15.40 18.58
C PHE A 146 5.58 -16.55 19.58
N ARG A 147 6.79 -17.11 19.58
CA ARG A 147 7.19 -18.15 20.53
C ARG A 147 7.25 -17.63 21.96
N SER A 148 7.19 -18.55 22.90
CA SER A 148 7.45 -18.26 24.31
C SER A 148 8.79 -17.51 24.46
N GLY A 149 8.80 -16.45 25.26
CA GLY A 149 9.94 -15.54 25.42
C GLY A 149 9.93 -14.33 24.45
N HIS A 150 9.22 -14.37 23.32
CA HIS A 150 9.14 -13.29 22.32
C HIS A 150 7.70 -12.76 22.14
N GLN A 151 6.74 -13.28 22.87
CA GLN A 151 5.31 -12.97 22.72
C GLN A 151 4.96 -11.52 23.05
N TYR A 152 5.70 -10.92 23.99
CA TYR A 152 5.34 -9.60 24.53
C TYR A 152 6.23 -8.49 24.00
N GLY A 153 5.58 -7.43 23.49
CA GLY A 153 6.20 -6.14 23.17
C GLY A 153 5.76 -5.05 24.14
N ALA A 154 6.62 -4.08 24.40
CA ALA A 154 6.31 -2.90 25.19
C ALA A 154 6.43 -1.63 24.32
N PHE A 155 5.38 -0.81 24.35
CA PHE A 155 5.19 0.32 23.45
C PHE A 155 4.90 1.59 24.25
N PRO A 156 5.95 2.30 24.71
CA PRO A 156 5.82 3.58 25.40
C PRO A 156 5.54 4.73 24.43
N SER A 157 4.85 5.76 24.92
CA SER A 157 4.75 7.05 24.26
C SER A 157 4.71 8.19 25.27
N ALA A 158 5.20 9.37 24.86
CA ALA A 158 5.15 10.58 25.63
C ALA A 158 4.95 11.80 24.72
N SER A 159 4.24 12.82 25.20
CA SER A 159 4.14 14.09 24.51
C SER A 159 4.12 15.25 25.50
N ILE A 160 4.66 16.38 25.05
CA ILE A 160 4.58 17.66 25.73
C ILE A 160 3.98 18.69 24.78
N GLY A 161 3.20 19.59 25.33
CA GLY A 161 2.62 20.72 24.60
C GLY A 161 2.74 21.99 25.43
N TRP A 162 3.06 23.08 24.76
CA TRP A 162 3.17 24.39 25.36
C TRP A 162 2.28 25.37 24.62
N ASN A 163 1.23 25.86 25.31
CA ASN A 163 0.37 26.92 24.82
C ASN A 163 1.02 28.26 25.11
N ILE A 164 1.87 28.75 24.22
CA ILE A 164 2.69 29.95 24.36
C ILE A 164 1.81 31.20 24.50
N ASN A 165 0.66 31.20 23.80
CA ASN A 165 -0.31 32.29 23.88
C ASN A 165 -0.93 32.48 25.28
N ARG A 166 -0.78 31.50 26.19
CA ARG A 166 -1.21 31.61 27.58
C ARG A 166 -0.14 32.22 28.52
N GLU A 167 1.05 32.54 28.01
CA GLU A 167 2.13 33.11 28.79
C GLU A 167 1.95 34.63 29.01
N LYS A 168 2.37 35.13 30.17
CA LYS A 168 2.25 36.54 30.50
C LYS A 168 3.03 37.43 29.54
N PHE A 169 4.19 36.99 29.06
CA PHE A 169 5.00 37.72 28.11
C PHE A 169 4.38 37.82 26.72
N PHE A 170 3.39 36.96 26.42
CA PHE A 170 2.72 36.90 25.12
C PHE A 170 1.58 37.95 24.98
N LYS A 171 1.14 38.56 26.08
CA LYS A 171 0.06 39.56 26.09
C LYS A 171 0.11 40.62 24.97
N PRO A 172 1.28 41.20 24.61
CA PRO A 172 1.33 42.18 23.52
C PRO A 172 0.90 41.62 22.14
N LEU A 173 0.92 40.31 21.98
CA LEU A 173 0.63 39.60 20.73
C LEU A 173 -0.77 38.94 20.74
N GLU A 174 -1.54 39.03 21.82
CA GLU A 174 -2.89 38.41 21.96
C GLU A 174 -3.88 38.90 20.90
N ASN A 175 -3.70 40.15 20.40
CA ASN A 175 -4.56 40.69 19.34
C ASN A 175 -4.26 40.11 17.95
N VAL A 176 -3.12 39.43 17.78
CA VAL A 176 -2.69 38.84 16.51
C VAL A 176 -2.85 37.33 16.52
N PHE A 177 -2.47 36.69 17.62
CA PHE A 177 -2.48 35.23 17.77
C PHE A 177 -3.58 34.82 18.77
N ASP A 178 -4.58 34.12 18.27
CA ASP A 178 -5.59 33.46 19.12
C ASP A 178 -5.02 32.21 19.77
N GLN A 179 -4.15 31.50 19.06
CA GLN A 179 -3.44 30.33 19.55
C GLN A 179 -2.03 30.27 18.97
N LEU A 180 -1.08 29.94 19.83
CA LEU A 180 0.27 29.53 19.45
C LEU A 180 0.68 28.38 20.36
N LYS A 181 0.74 27.17 19.82
CA LYS A 181 1.07 25.97 20.56
C LYS A 181 2.20 25.21 19.90
N LEU A 182 3.24 24.92 20.68
CA LEU A 182 4.34 24.04 20.31
C LEU A 182 4.10 22.66 20.88
N ARG A 183 4.33 21.62 20.06
CA ARG A 183 4.18 20.21 20.43
C ARG A 183 5.44 19.43 20.15
N PHE A 184 5.78 18.52 21.03
CA PHE A 184 6.77 17.49 20.80
C PHE A 184 6.20 16.15 21.25
N SER A 185 6.41 15.10 20.47
CA SER A 185 5.99 13.75 20.85
C SER A 185 7.00 12.69 20.42
N TYR A 186 7.07 11.66 21.24
CA TYR A 186 7.74 10.40 20.97
C TYR A 186 6.74 9.27 21.15
N GLY A 187 6.75 8.29 20.25
CA GLY A 187 5.92 7.12 20.37
C GLY A 187 6.57 5.90 19.74
N LYS A 188 6.45 4.75 20.43
CA LYS A 188 6.81 3.45 19.90
C LYS A 188 5.54 2.64 19.67
N LEU A 189 5.38 2.07 18.47
CA LEU A 189 4.28 1.20 18.09
C LEU A 189 4.82 -0.17 17.71
N GLY A 190 4.03 -1.23 17.95
CA GLY A 190 4.33 -2.59 17.55
C GLY A 190 3.43 -3.04 16.41
N ASN A 191 4.00 -3.79 15.46
CA ASN A 191 3.28 -4.48 14.41
C ASN A 191 3.58 -5.97 14.48
N GLN A 192 2.54 -6.80 14.32
CA GLN A 192 2.61 -8.26 14.27
C GLN A 192 1.96 -8.84 13.00
N GLU A 193 1.51 -7.96 12.07
CA GLU A 193 0.78 -8.40 10.89
C GLU A 193 1.67 -9.24 9.98
N MET A 194 1.24 -10.47 9.75
CA MET A 194 1.88 -11.48 8.92
C MET A 194 0.81 -12.32 8.24
N THR A 195 1.14 -12.90 7.11
CA THR A 195 0.23 -13.81 6.38
C THR A 195 -0.09 -15.09 7.13
N SER A 196 0.87 -15.59 7.91
CA SER A 196 0.70 -16.81 8.71
C SER A 196 0.21 -16.51 10.11
N TYR A 197 -0.72 -17.33 10.60
CA TYR A 197 -1.10 -17.37 12.03
C TYR A 197 -0.05 -18.06 12.89
N TYR A 198 0.77 -18.92 12.27
CA TYR A 198 1.78 -19.75 12.96
C TYR A 198 3.17 -19.60 12.31
N PRO A 199 3.71 -18.36 12.21
CA PRO A 199 4.96 -18.10 11.51
C PRO A 199 6.18 -18.74 12.16
N THR A 200 6.04 -19.14 13.45
CA THR A 200 7.10 -19.76 14.23
C THR A 200 7.02 -21.29 14.25
N GLN A 201 6.13 -21.90 13.47
CA GLN A 201 6.04 -23.35 13.30
C GLN A 201 6.58 -23.74 11.93
N SER A 202 7.46 -24.72 11.91
CA SER A 202 7.95 -25.29 10.64
C SER A 202 6.83 -26.10 10.00
N VAL A 203 6.53 -25.80 8.75
CA VAL A 203 5.50 -26.52 8.00
C VAL A 203 6.14 -27.70 7.29
N VAL A 204 5.58 -28.87 7.50
CA VAL A 204 5.91 -30.07 6.77
C VAL A 204 4.84 -30.26 5.70
N SER A 205 5.25 -30.38 4.45
CA SER A 205 4.38 -30.69 3.33
C SER A 205 4.72 -32.09 2.82
N ASP A 206 3.74 -32.74 2.25
CA ASP A 206 3.91 -34.00 1.54
C ASP A 206 3.86 -33.76 0.02
N GLY A 207 4.36 -34.69 -0.78
CA GLY A 207 4.30 -34.63 -2.24
C GLY A 207 5.64 -34.46 -2.95
N MET A 208 6.78 -34.67 -2.28
CA MET A 208 8.06 -34.83 -2.98
C MET A 208 8.12 -36.20 -3.67
N ASN A 209 8.40 -36.16 -4.97
CA ASN A 209 8.70 -37.36 -5.75
C ASN A 209 10.18 -37.68 -5.65
N TYR A 210 10.53 -38.92 -5.39
CA TYR A 210 11.90 -39.40 -5.36
C TYR A 210 12.13 -40.38 -6.51
N VAL A 211 13.27 -40.29 -7.17
CA VAL A 211 13.65 -41.23 -8.24
C VAL A 211 14.37 -42.42 -7.63
N MET A 212 13.76 -43.57 -7.63
CA MET A 212 14.39 -44.82 -7.24
C MET A 212 14.50 -45.75 -8.47
N ASN A 213 15.69 -46.35 -8.68
CA ASN A 213 15.94 -47.32 -9.77
C ASN A 213 15.51 -46.84 -11.16
N ASN A 214 15.83 -45.60 -11.53
CA ASN A 214 15.48 -44.98 -12.80
C ASN A 214 13.95 -44.87 -13.09
N SER A 215 13.08 -45.09 -12.10
CA SER A 215 11.65 -44.85 -12.17
C SER A 215 11.25 -43.76 -11.18
N PRO A 216 10.42 -42.79 -11.59
CA PRO A 216 9.88 -41.83 -10.65
C PRO A 216 8.96 -42.58 -9.68
N TRP A 217 9.35 -42.66 -8.43
CA TRP A 217 8.49 -43.18 -7.38
C TRP A 217 7.61 -42.04 -6.85
N PHE A 218 6.32 -42.14 -7.09
CA PHE A 218 5.31 -41.21 -6.64
C PHE A 218 4.90 -41.55 -5.20
N GLY A 219 5.82 -41.40 -4.27
CA GLY A 219 5.53 -41.51 -2.83
C GLY A 219 5.47 -40.12 -2.20
N SER A 220 4.43 -39.88 -1.43
CA SER A 220 4.31 -38.67 -0.65
C SER A 220 5.34 -38.70 0.47
N MET A 221 6.50 -38.08 0.24
CA MET A 221 7.53 -37.92 1.29
C MET A 221 7.33 -36.57 1.99
N PRO A 222 7.25 -36.54 3.31
CA PRO A 222 7.22 -35.29 4.04
C PRO A 222 8.54 -34.54 3.87
N TYR A 223 8.47 -33.25 3.60
CA TYR A 223 9.64 -32.35 3.54
C TYR A 223 9.35 -31.03 4.26
N VAL A 224 10.38 -30.39 4.74
CA VAL A 224 10.26 -29.08 5.38
C VAL A 224 10.08 -28.04 4.29
N GLN A 225 8.90 -27.44 4.21
CA GLN A 225 8.58 -26.41 3.21
C GLN A 225 9.18 -25.06 3.55
N ALA A 226 9.23 -24.70 4.84
CA ALA A 226 9.80 -23.46 5.32
C ALA A 226 10.42 -23.65 6.71
N ILE A 227 11.59 -23.06 6.93
CA ILE A 227 12.22 -23.01 8.25
C ILE A 227 11.65 -21.83 9.03
N SER A 228 11.24 -22.12 10.24
CA SER A 228 10.68 -21.14 11.16
C SER A 228 11.79 -20.49 11.97
N PRO A 229 11.91 -19.15 12.00
CA PRO A 229 12.91 -18.47 12.81
C PRO A 229 12.60 -18.63 14.30
N ALA A 230 13.63 -18.95 15.08
CA ALA A 230 13.49 -19.13 16.53
C ALA A 230 13.21 -17.81 17.25
N ASN A 231 13.73 -16.69 16.73
CA ASN A 231 13.79 -15.38 17.37
C ASN A 231 12.84 -14.36 16.76
N LEU A 232 11.77 -14.80 16.10
CA LEU A 232 10.79 -13.88 15.52
C LEU A 232 10.11 -13.04 16.60
N THR A 233 10.15 -11.73 16.44
CA THR A 233 9.61 -10.75 17.38
C THR A 233 8.81 -9.65 16.68
N TRP A 234 8.23 -8.76 17.46
CA TRP A 234 7.47 -7.62 16.99
C TRP A 234 8.33 -6.69 16.11
N GLU A 235 7.81 -6.34 14.94
CA GLU A 235 8.25 -5.15 14.23
C GLU A 235 7.88 -3.93 15.05
N ASN A 236 8.76 -2.95 15.16
CA ASN A 236 8.51 -1.76 15.94
C ASN A 236 8.83 -0.47 15.18
N THR A 237 7.95 0.51 15.33
CA THR A 237 8.10 1.84 14.74
C THR A 237 8.25 2.88 15.83
N GLU A 238 9.36 3.60 15.82
CA GLU A 238 9.65 4.72 16.70
C GLU A 238 9.47 6.02 15.93
N THR A 239 8.61 6.90 16.45
CA THR A 239 8.29 8.19 15.81
C THR A 239 8.66 9.34 16.74
N TYR A 240 9.42 10.29 16.22
CA TYR A 240 9.68 11.59 16.82
C TYR A 240 8.98 12.64 15.97
N ASN A 241 8.18 13.48 16.60
CA ASN A 241 7.44 14.54 15.93
C ASN A 241 7.56 15.85 16.69
N ILE A 242 7.75 16.95 15.94
CA ILE A 242 7.62 18.32 16.41
C ILE A 242 6.51 18.99 15.62
N GLY A 243 5.60 19.68 16.31
CA GLY A 243 4.44 20.31 15.69
C GLY A 243 4.20 21.72 16.22
N LEU A 244 3.67 22.56 15.35
CA LEU A 244 3.28 23.93 15.62
C LEU A 244 1.83 24.17 15.20
N ASP A 245 0.98 24.60 16.14
CA ASP A 245 -0.40 24.99 15.85
C ASP A 245 -0.52 26.52 16.05
N VAL A 246 -0.99 27.22 15.02
CA VAL A 246 -1.18 28.67 15.02
C VAL A 246 -2.62 28.98 14.64
N SER A 247 -3.24 29.90 15.38
CA SER A 247 -4.54 30.49 15.03
C SER A 247 -4.45 31.99 15.07
N LEU A 248 -4.95 32.64 14.04
CA LEU A 248 -4.88 34.09 13.81
C LEU A 248 -6.24 34.62 13.39
N LEU A 249 -6.40 35.95 13.47
CA LEU A 249 -7.55 36.67 12.95
C LEU A 249 -8.89 36.22 13.56
N ASN A 250 -8.91 36.04 14.89
CA ASN A 250 -10.06 35.54 15.64
C ASN A 250 -10.52 34.13 15.15
N GLY A 251 -9.55 33.21 14.97
CA GLY A 251 -9.79 31.84 14.55
C GLY A 251 -10.09 31.66 13.06
N ARG A 252 -10.01 32.73 12.26
CA ARG A 252 -10.28 32.66 10.82
C ARG A 252 -9.15 32.01 10.03
N LEU A 253 -7.91 32.21 10.45
CA LEU A 253 -6.74 31.59 9.83
C LEU A 253 -6.12 30.60 10.81
N THR A 254 -6.05 29.33 10.42
CA THR A 254 -5.33 28.30 11.19
C THR A 254 -4.23 27.68 10.34
N LEU A 255 -3.09 27.45 10.99
CA LEU A 255 -1.95 26.78 10.41
C LEU A 255 -1.50 25.67 11.36
N THR A 256 -1.30 24.48 10.83
CA THR A 256 -0.67 23.35 11.53
C THR A 256 0.52 22.89 10.71
N ALA A 257 1.69 22.83 11.34
CA ALA A 257 2.91 22.33 10.72
C ALA A 257 3.50 21.23 11.61
N ASP A 258 3.86 20.12 11.00
CA ASP A 258 4.50 18.98 11.67
C ASP A 258 5.74 18.55 10.89
N ALA A 259 6.81 18.19 11.62
CA ALA A 259 7.97 17.53 11.07
C ALA A 259 8.27 16.29 11.90
N TYR A 260 8.56 15.18 11.21
CA TYR A 260 8.73 13.91 11.89
C TYR A 260 9.87 13.07 11.31
N VAL A 261 10.38 12.19 12.17
CA VAL A 261 11.23 11.07 11.78
C VAL A 261 10.61 9.80 12.35
N LYS A 262 10.37 8.83 11.47
CA LYS A 262 9.81 7.52 11.79
C LYS A 262 10.83 6.45 11.42
N ASN A 263 11.29 5.68 12.39
CA ASN A 263 12.19 4.54 12.19
C ASN A 263 11.41 3.26 12.47
N THR A 264 11.22 2.43 11.44
CA THR A 264 10.67 1.09 11.58
C THR A 264 11.83 0.11 11.66
N ASN A 265 11.95 -0.56 12.79
CA ASN A 265 12.99 -1.54 13.07
C ASN A 265 12.39 -2.95 13.08
N ASP A 266 13.25 -3.94 12.85
CA ASP A 266 12.86 -5.36 12.89
C ASP A 266 11.71 -5.68 11.91
N VAL A 267 11.76 -5.05 10.71
CA VAL A 267 10.72 -5.24 9.68
C VAL A 267 10.56 -6.72 9.36
N LEU A 268 9.31 -7.17 9.36
CA LEU A 268 8.95 -8.56 9.08
C LEU A 268 8.96 -8.81 7.57
N LEU A 269 10.02 -9.46 7.08
CA LEU A 269 10.25 -9.69 5.65
C LEU A 269 10.18 -11.18 5.30
N PRO A 270 9.55 -11.55 4.16
CA PRO A 270 9.63 -12.90 3.61
C PRO A 270 11.00 -13.10 2.93
N ILE A 271 11.91 -13.78 3.62
CA ILE A 271 13.25 -14.05 3.11
C ILE A 271 13.25 -15.39 2.38
N PRO A 272 13.65 -15.44 1.10
CA PRO A 272 13.81 -16.69 0.36
C PRO A 272 14.84 -17.60 1.02
N SER A 273 14.53 -18.89 1.08
CA SER A 273 15.51 -19.90 1.51
C SER A 273 16.59 -20.05 0.45
N THR A 274 17.84 -20.31 0.86
CA THR A 274 18.93 -20.59 -0.08
C THR A 274 18.68 -21.92 -0.79
N ALA A 275 18.91 -21.96 -2.10
CA ALA A 275 18.68 -23.17 -2.92
C ALA A 275 19.42 -24.41 -2.40
N SER A 276 20.60 -24.22 -1.78
CA SER A 276 21.40 -25.30 -1.17
C SER A 276 20.70 -26.01 0.00
N THR A 277 19.67 -25.41 0.60
CA THR A 277 18.91 -26.04 1.70
C THR A 277 17.85 -27.03 1.20
N GLY A 278 17.54 -27.04 -0.10
CA GLY A 278 16.42 -27.81 -0.67
C GLY A 278 15.03 -27.31 -0.24
N ILE A 279 14.93 -26.16 0.41
CA ILE A 279 13.69 -25.57 0.89
C ILE A 279 13.22 -24.52 -0.10
N SER A 280 11.98 -24.66 -0.59
CA SER A 280 11.41 -23.76 -1.60
C SER A 280 10.60 -22.59 -1.03
N GLY A 281 10.21 -22.62 0.24
CA GLY A 281 9.38 -21.60 0.88
C GLY A 281 10.17 -20.44 1.45
N ASN A 282 9.49 -19.29 1.60
CA ASN A 282 10.04 -18.12 2.26
C ASN A 282 9.87 -18.23 3.78
N SER A 283 10.87 -17.79 4.52
CA SER A 283 10.83 -17.64 5.98
C SER A 283 10.58 -16.18 6.34
N ILE A 284 9.58 -15.90 7.18
CA ILE A 284 9.37 -14.53 7.68
C ILE A 284 10.40 -14.27 8.78
N GLN A 285 11.16 -13.20 8.65
CA GLN A 285 12.24 -12.84 9.58
C GLN A 285 12.26 -11.33 9.86
N ASN A 286 12.77 -10.96 11.02
CA ASN A 286 13.06 -9.56 11.35
C ASN A 286 14.40 -9.19 10.70
N ALA A 287 14.39 -8.64 9.49
CA ALA A 287 15.58 -8.48 8.67
C ALA A 287 15.80 -7.07 8.10
N GLY A 288 14.90 -6.13 8.35
CA GLY A 288 14.96 -4.80 7.74
C GLY A 288 14.82 -3.64 8.72
N GLN A 289 15.31 -2.48 8.30
CA GLN A 289 15.05 -1.19 8.93
C GLN A 289 14.69 -0.17 7.86
N VAL A 290 13.64 0.59 8.09
CA VAL A 290 13.14 1.62 7.18
C VAL A 290 12.98 2.92 7.92
N ARG A 291 13.43 4.02 7.31
CA ARG A 291 13.27 5.37 7.83
C ARG A 291 12.39 6.20 6.92
N ASN A 292 11.42 6.88 7.51
CA ASN A 292 10.65 7.93 6.86
C ASN A 292 10.93 9.25 7.55
N LYS A 293 11.20 10.31 6.78
CA LYS A 293 11.33 11.68 7.26
C LYS A 293 10.34 12.53 6.50
N GLY A 294 9.48 13.21 7.21
CA GLY A 294 8.41 13.96 6.56
C GLY A 294 8.16 15.32 7.19
N PHE A 295 7.49 16.13 6.38
CA PHE A 295 6.97 17.42 6.74
C PHE A 295 5.53 17.54 6.25
N GLU A 296 4.65 18.04 7.11
CA GLU A 296 3.24 18.27 6.80
C GLU A 296 2.88 19.71 7.15
N LEU A 297 2.11 20.34 6.26
CA LEU A 297 1.58 21.70 6.47
C LEU A 297 0.11 21.71 6.08
N ALA A 298 -0.73 22.21 6.96
CA ALA A 298 -2.14 22.49 6.69
C ALA A 298 -2.46 23.96 7.02
N VAL A 299 -3.14 24.61 6.10
CA VAL A 299 -3.61 25.99 6.24
C VAL A 299 -5.08 26.06 5.94
N ASN A 300 -5.87 26.65 6.84
CA ASN A 300 -7.29 26.89 6.60
C ASN A 300 -7.63 28.35 6.88
N TYR A 301 -8.40 28.92 5.99
CA TYR A 301 -8.89 30.28 6.10
C TYR A 301 -10.41 30.33 5.92
N ARG A 302 -11.10 31.07 6.78
CA ARG A 302 -12.54 31.36 6.68
C ARG A 302 -12.75 32.84 6.62
N GLY A 303 -13.52 33.30 5.64
CA GLY A 303 -13.81 34.70 5.44
C GLY A 303 -15.28 34.96 5.12
N ALA A 304 -15.67 36.23 5.23
CA ALA A 304 -16.98 36.69 4.80
C ALA A 304 -16.83 37.98 4.01
N ILE A 305 -17.56 38.11 2.90
CA ILE A 305 -17.66 39.33 2.09
C ILE A 305 -19.03 39.91 2.27
N LYS A 306 -19.11 41.14 2.82
CA LYS A 306 -20.36 41.91 3.03
C LYS A 306 -21.44 41.10 3.78
N GLU A 307 -21.01 40.18 4.68
CA GLU A 307 -21.92 39.32 5.48
C GLU A 307 -22.88 38.45 4.65
N LYS A 308 -22.74 38.44 3.33
CA LYS A 308 -23.61 37.69 2.41
C LYS A 308 -22.94 36.48 1.76
N PHE A 309 -21.62 36.50 1.67
CA PHE A 309 -20.85 35.41 1.10
C PHE A 309 -19.82 34.92 2.11
N ASN A 310 -20.10 33.80 2.73
CA ASN A 310 -19.13 33.08 3.58
C ASN A 310 -18.32 32.15 2.70
N TYR A 311 -17.00 32.11 2.89
CA TYR A 311 -16.14 31.22 2.14
C TYR A 311 -15.06 30.62 3.03
N TYR A 312 -14.57 29.45 2.63
CA TYR A 312 -13.42 28.82 3.24
C TYR A 312 -12.46 28.29 2.17
N ILE A 313 -11.18 28.37 2.49
CA ILE A 313 -10.07 27.87 1.69
C ILE A 313 -9.23 27.03 2.62
N GLY A 314 -9.05 25.76 2.28
CA GLY A 314 -8.15 24.85 2.97
C GLY A 314 -7.12 24.31 2.00
N ALA A 315 -5.87 24.23 2.43
CA ALA A 315 -4.82 23.57 1.67
C ALA A 315 -3.94 22.76 2.62
N ASN A 316 -3.51 21.59 2.18
CA ASN A 316 -2.50 20.81 2.86
C ASN A 316 -1.47 20.30 1.87
N ILE A 317 -0.25 20.10 2.35
CA ILE A 317 0.84 19.47 1.63
C ILE A 317 1.59 18.57 2.60
N ALA A 318 1.98 17.39 2.13
CA ALA A 318 2.82 16.46 2.85
C ALA A 318 3.95 15.98 1.94
N ALA A 319 5.17 16.02 2.43
CA ALA A 319 6.35 15.46 1.79
C ALA A 319 6.95 14.39 2.71
N ASP A 320 7.23 13.21 2.19
CA ASP A 320 7.82 12.10 2.92
C ASP A 320 8.96 11.47 2.12
N LYS A 321 10.13 11.35 2.72
CA LYS A 321 11.26 10.63 2.15
C LYS A 321 11.40 9.29 2.83
N ASN A 322 11.16 8.22 2.06
CA ASN A 322 11.32 6.83 2.48
C ASN A 322 12.72 6.33 2.13
N GLU A 323 13.36 5.57 3.02
CA GLU A 323 14.68 4.98 2.83
C GLU A 323 14.82 3.68 3.61
N VAL A 324 15.26 2.63 2.95
CA VAL A 324 15.72 1.39 3.59
C VAL A 324 17.10 1.64 4.18
N THR A 325 17.21 1.73 5.49
CA THR A 325 18.48 2.06 6.16
C THR A 325 19.33 0.84 6.45
N LYS A 326 18.71 -0.35 6.48
CA LYS A 326 19.40 -1.61 6.67
C LYS A 326 18.54 -2.76 6.19
N ILE A 327 19.16 -3.73 5.53
CA ILE A 327 18.56 -5.02 5.24
C ILE A 327 19.66 -6.09 5.29
N THR A 328 19.75 -6.80 6.40
CA THR A 328 20.80 -7.80 6.62
C THR A 328 20.23 -9.07 7.21
N LEU A 329 20.74 -10.20 6.76
CA LEU A 329 20.50 -11.50 7.35
C LEU A 329 21.82 -12.23 7.55
N GLY A 330 22.10 -12.67 8.78
CA GLY A 330 23.36 -13.35 9.08
C GLY A 330 24.61 -12.50 8.80
N GLY A 331 24.49 -11.16 8.83
CA GLY A 331 25.59 -10.21 8.56
C GLY A 331 25.84 -9.92 7.08
N GLN A 332 25.01 -10.45 6.17
CA GLN A 332 25.07 -10.15 4.74
C GLN A 332 23.95 -9.18 4.33
N ASN A 333 24.28 -8.22 3.48
CA ASN A 333 23.29 -7.33 2.88
C ASN A 333 22.45 -8.11 1.89
N LEU A 334 21.14 -7.91 1.97
CA LEU A 334 20.17 -8.55 1.09
C LEU A 334 19.59 -7.55 0.12
N MET A 335 19.23 -8.05 -1.06
CA MET A 335 18.36 -7.38 -2.01
C MET A 335 17.15 -8.28 -2.24
N ILE A 336 15.95 -7.76 -1.95
CA ILE A 336 14.72 -8.51 -2.15
C ILE A 336 14.07 -8.02 -3.42
N SER A 337 13.85 -8.94 -4.36
CA SER A 337 13.09 -8.69 -5.58
C SER A 337 11.60 -8.60 -5.28
N GLY A 338 10.96 -7.55 -5.78
CA GLY A 338 9.51 -7.39 -5.73
C GLY A 338 8.81 -8.09 -6.90
N TYR A 339 8.11 -7.32 -7.73
CA TYR A 339 7.39 -7.86 -8.88
C TYR A 339 8.35 -8.30 -10.00
N SER A 340 8.18 -9.51 -10.47
CA SER A 340 8.89 -10.05 -11.65
C SER A 340 7.91 -10.19 -12.80
N ALA A 341 8.25 -9.65 -13.96
CA ALA A 341 7.43 -9.84 -15.17
C ALA A 341 7.50 -11.29 -15.64
N HIS A 342 6.37 -11.80 -16.12
CA HIS A 342 6.25 -13.19 -16.54
C HIS A 342 7.23 -13.54 -17.67
N GLY A 343 8.02 -14.59 -17.46
CA GLY A 343 8.91 -15.17 -18.49
C GLY A 343 10.31 -14.57 -18.60
N ALA A 344 10.69 -13.62 -17.75
CA ALA A 344 12.03 -13.06 -17.78
C ALA A 344 12.84 -13.51 -16.55
N GLY A 345 13.95 -14.16 -16.76
CA GLY A 345 14.86 -14.67 -15.72
C GLY A 345 15.73 -13.60 -15.05
N GLY A 346 15.22 -12.36 -14.91
CA GLY A 346 15.95 -11.23 -14.34
C GLY A 346 15.60 -10.91 -12.88
N ARG A 347 16.32 -9.93 -12.33
CA ARG A 347 15.96 -9.30 -11.06
C ARG A 347 14.57 -8.64 -11.21
N GLY A 348 13.82 -8.45 -10.11
CA GLY A 348 12.48 -7.84 -10.17
C GLY A 348 12.47 -6.42 -10.72
N ILE A 349 11.29 -6.00 -11.20
CA ILE A 349 11.04 -4.60 -11.63
C ILE A 349 11.20 -3.65 -10.44
N ASN A 350 10.71 -4.08 -9.26
CA ASN A 350 10.92 -3.37 -8.00
C ASN A 350 11.95 -4.11 -7.16
N MET A 351 12.72 -3.34 -6.40
CA MET A 351 13.70 -3.88 -5.47
C MET A 351 13.55 -3.23 -4.09
N PHE A 352 13.97 -3.98 -3.09
CA PHE A 352 14.11 -3.53 -1.71
C PHE A 352 15.56 -3.72 -1.32
N ALA A 353 16.31 -2.63 -1.20
CA ALA A 353 17.75 -2.65 -0.93
C ALA A 353 18.16 -1.46 -0.07
N GLU A 354 19.25 -1.62 0.68
CA GLU A 354 19.80 -0.57 1.54
C GLU A 354 20.21 0.66 0.74
N GLY A 355 19.90 1.86 1.27
CA GLY A 355 20.21 3.14 0.65
C GLY A 355 19.15 3.64 -0.34
N HIS A 356 18.16 2.84 -0.67
CA HIS A 356 17.10 3.17 -1.63
C HIS A 356 15.72 3.28 -0.96
N PRO A 357 14.74 3.94 -1.61
CA PRO A 357 13.35 3.84 -1.20
C PRO A 357 12.83 2.39 -1.28
N MET A 358 11.84 2.06 -0.46
CA MET A 358 11.14 0.78 -0.62
C MET A 358 10.52 0.68 -2.01
N SER A 359 10.59 -0.49 -2.63
CA SER A 359 10.00 -0.73 -3.97
C SER A 359 10.51 0.20 -5.07
N TYR A 360 11.74 0.70 -5.00
CA TYR A 360 12.28 1.49 -6.10
C TYR A 360 12.30 0.67 -7.40
N PHE A 361 12.18 1.36 -8.54
CA PHE A 361 12.21 0.71 -9.84
C PHE A 361 13.65 0.46 -10.26
N ASN A 362 13.97 -0.82 -10.45
CA ASN A 362 15.30 -1.31 -10.82
C ASN A 362 15.28 -1.77 -12.27
N LEU A 363 15.54 -0.85 -13.19
CA LEU A 363 15.36 -1.06 -14.63
C LEU A 363 16.60 -0.65 -15.42
N ILE A 364 16.69 -1.15 -16.64
CA ILE A 364 17.70 -0.73 -17.62
C ILE A 364 17.21 0.57 -18.24
N GLU A 365 18.06 1.58 -18.24
CA GLU A 365 17.75 2.87 -18.83
C GLU A 365 17.91 2.79 -20.37
N THR A 366 16.97 3.42 -21.08
CA THR A 366 16.99 3.51 -22.53
C THR A 366 17.40 4.90 -22.97
N ASP A 367 18.07 4.99 -24.13
CA ASP A 367 18.52 6.23 -24.76
C ASP A 367 17.94 6.36 -26.17
N GLY A 368 16.62 6.21 -26.29
CA GLY A 368 15.88 6.29 -27.53
C GLY A 368 16.07 5.09 -28.46
N LEU A 369 16.05 5.35 -29.77
CA LEU A 369 16.22 4.34 -30.82
C LEU A 369 17.48 4.60 -31.62
N PHE A 370 18.11 3.56 -32.12
CA PHE A 370 19.14 3.70 -33.15
C PHE A 370 18.53 4.27 -34.41
N ARG A 371 19.00 5.44 -34.85
CA ARG A 371 18.46 6.17 -36.02
C ARG A 371 19.22 5.90 -37.32
N SER A 372 20.46 5.41 -37.20
CA SER A 372 21.31 5.07 -38.34
C SER A 372 22.21 3.85 -38.07
N ALA A 373 22.70 3.23 -39.15
CA ALA A 373 23.70 2.17 -39.04
C ALA A 373 25.03 2.67 -38.48
N GLU A 374 25.34 3.95 -38.66
CA GLU A 374 26.53 4.59 -38.12
C GLU A 374 26.47 4.69 -36.57
N GLU A 375 25.30 5.03 -36.00
CA GLU A 375 25.10 5.03 -34.57
C GLU A 375 25.35 3.64 -33.97
N ILE A 376 24.86 2.57 -34.60
CA ILE A 376 25.09 1.19 -34.16
C ILE A 376 26.58 0.87 -34.26
N ALA A 377 27.24 1.19 -35.38
CA ALA A 377 28.64 0.91 -35.61
C ALA A 377 29.58 1.66 -34.61
N ASN A 378 29.14 2.81 -34.12
CA ASN A 378 29.86 3.62 -33.14
C ASN A 378 29.52 3.29 -31.67
N TYR A 379 28.47 2.48 -31.42
CA TYR A 379 28.08 2.09 -30.04
C TYR A 379 28.94 0.92 -29.58
N LYS A 380 30.17 1.24 -29.14
CA LYS A 380 31.24 0.30 -28.80
C LYS A 380 31.73 0.47 -27.37
N ASN A 381 32.19 -0.62 -26.79
CA ASN A 381 32.92 -0.63 -25.54
C ASN A 381 34.36 -0.10 -25.73
N LYS A 382 35.13 -0.06 -24.64
CA LYS A 382 36.54 0.41 -24.63
C LYS A 382 37.47 -0.46 -25.50
N ASP A 383 37.09 -1.71 -25.73
CA ASP A 383 37.87 -2.68 -26.53
C ASP A 383 37.50 -2.64 -28.03
N GLY A 384 36.55 -1.77 -28.41
CA GLY A 384 36.08 -1.59 -29.77
C GLY A 384 35.01 -2.60 -30.21
N GLU A 385 34.48 -3.40 -29.29
CA GLU A 385 33.38 -4.34 -29.55
C GLU A 385 32.04 -3.65 -29.46
N LEU A 386 31.07 -4.08 -30.27
CA LEU A 386 29.71 -3.56 -30.24
C LEU A 386 29.01 -3.95 -28.92
N ILE A 387 28.45 -2.97 -28.22
CA ILE A 387 27.69 -3.19 -26.97
C ILE A 387 26.35 -3.89 -27.26
N GLN A 388 25.68 -3.56 -28.40
CA GLN A 388 24.46 -4.22 -28.87
C GLN A 388 24.69 -4.81 -30.28
N PRO A 389 25.37 -5.94 -30.44
CA PRO A 389 25.76 -6.48 -31.74
C PRO A 389 24.58 -6.96 -32.59
N ALA A 390 23.45 -7.29 -31.98
CA ALA A 390 22.24 -7.72 -32.68
C ALA A 390 21.31 -6.56 -33.08
N ALA A 391 21.63 -5.32 -32.71
CA ALA A 391 20.78 -4.17 -32.96
C ALA A 391 20.69 -3.84 -34.45
N GLN A 392 19.54 -3.36 -34.85
CA GLN A 392 19.23 -2.81 -36.20
C GLN A 392 18.66 -1.40 -36.07
N VAL A 393 18.68 -0.65 -37.18
CA VAL A 393 18.08 0.69 -37.17
C VAL A 393 16.60 0.62 -36.80
N GLY A 394 16.19 1.46 -35.87
CA GLY A 394 14.86 1.44 -35.28
C GLY A 394 14.72 0.59 -34.01
N ASP A 395 15.77 -0.12 -33.60
CA ASP A 395 15.77 -0.84 -32.31
C ASP A 395 16.10 0.09 -31.15
N VAL A 396 15.71 -0.32 -29.94
CA VAL A 396 15.98 0.40 -28.69
C VAL A 396 17.47 0.43 -28.42
N ARG A 397 18.00 1.61 -28.10
CA ARG A 397 19.35 1.77 -27.58
C ARG A 397 19.30 1.76 -26.06
N TYR A 398 19.97 0.80 -25.45
CA TYR A 398 20.10 0.68 -24.01
C TYR A 398 21.39 1.33 -23.53
N LYS A 399 21.42 1.81 -22.29
CA LYS A 399 22.65 2.31 -21.65
C LYS A 399 23.40 1.18 -20.96
N ASP A 400 24.66 1.04 -21.28
CA ASP A 400 25.62 0.24 -20.51
C ASP A 400 25.96 1.03 -19.24
N TRP A 401 25.18 0.75 -18.17
CA TRP A 401 25.26 1.53 -16.93
C TRP A 401 26.51 1.20 -16.12
N ASN A 402 26.87 -0.07 -16.04
CA ASN A 402 28.01 -0.53 -15.30
C ASN A 402 29.35 -0.38 -16.08
N GLY A 403 29.29 -0.12 -17.40
CA GLY A 403 30.42 0.12 -18.27
C GLY A 403 31.21 -1.14 -18.61
N ASP A 404 30.59 -2.34 -18.51
CA ASP A 404 31.25 -3.62 -18.80
C ASP A 404 31.23 -4.00 -20.29
N GLY A 405 30.56 -3.20 -21.12
CA GLY A 405 30.47 -3.38 -22.56
C GLY A 405 29.39 -4.35 -23.02
N LYS A 406 28.46 -4.70 -22.17
CA LYS A 406 27.35 -5.62 -22.48
C LYS A 406 26.07 -5.10 -21.89
N ILE A 407 24.94 -5.31 -22.56
CA ILE A 407 23.62 -4.99 -21.99
C ILE A 407 23.03 -6.26 -21.39
N ASN A 408 22.84 -6.24 -20.09
CA ASN A 408 22.27 -7.35 -19.34
C ASN A 408 21.60 -6.90 -18.02
N THR A 409 21.24 -7.82 -17.14
CA THR A 409 20.57 -7.48 -15.87
C THR A 409 21.48 -6.76 -14.86
N ASP A 410 22.78 -6.68 -15.10
CA ASP A 410 23.70 -5.94 -14.23
C ASP A 410 23.72 -4.44 -14.54
N ASP A 411 23.09 -4.02 -15.68
CA ASP A 411 22.81 -2.61 -16.01
C ASP A 411 21.55 -2.08 -15.35
N GLN A 412 20.76 -2.93 -14.67
CA GLN A 412 19.61 -2.46 -13.91
C GLN A 412 20.07 -1.61 -12.73
N HIS A 413 19.45 -0.44 -12.58
CA HIS A 413 19.72 0.50 -11.50
C HIS A 413 18.43 1.23 -11.07
N ASP A 414 18.54 2.08 -10.05
CA ASP A 414 17.42 2.89 -9.56
C ASP A 414 17.07 3.99 -10.58
N VAL A 415 15.93 3.84 -11.24
CA VAL A 415 15.37 4.80 -12.21
C VAL A 415 14.18 5.59 -11.65
N GLY A 416 13.92 5.47 -10.35
CA GLY A 416 12.89 6.22 -9.65
C GLY A 416 12.04 5.38 -8.72
N SER A 417 11.08 6.04 -8.08
CA SER A 417 10.31 5.50 -6.97
C SER A 417 8.80 5.63 -7.20
N PRO A 418 7.99 4.69 -6.68
CA PRO A 418 6.54 4.83 -6.64
C PRO A 418 6.06 5.82 -5.56
N PHE A 419 6.94 6.29 -4.68
CA PHE A 419 6.62 7.28 -3.67
C PHE A 419 6.68 8.68 -4.26
N PRO A 420 5.66 9.53 -4.03
CA PRO A 420 5.67 10.90 -4.50
C PRO A 420 6.66 11.77 -3.69
N ASP A 421 7.17 12.82 -4.32
CA ASP A 421 7.92 13.87 -3.62
C ASP A 421 7.02 14.62 -2.64
N PHE A 422 5.78 14.88 -3.06
CA PHE A 422 4.74 15.42 -2.17
C PHE A 422 3.33 15.08 -2.64
N THR A 423 2.41 15.06 -1.68
CA THR A 423 0.97 14.98 -1.88
C THR A 423 0.32 16.27 -1.40
N PHE A 424 -0.80 16.65 -2.00
CA PHE A 424 -1.52 17.85 -1.61
C PHE A 424 -3.02 17.68 -1.72
N GLY A 425 -3.74 18.47 -0.90
CA GLY A 425 -5.19 18.60 -0.97
C GLY A 425 -5.58 20.07 -0.93
N ILE A 426 -6.54 20.48 -1.75
CA ILE A 426 -7.08 21.83 -1.76
C ILE A 426 -8.59 21.75 -1.65
N ARG A 427 -9.14 22.42 -0.65
CA ARG A 427 -10.59 22.53 -0.43
C ARG A 427 -11.02 23.99 -0.57
N LEU A 428 -12.01 24.22 -1.42
CA LEU A 428 -12.62 25.52 -1.61
C LEU A 428 -14.12 25.35 -1.38
N GLY A 429 -14.72 26.27 -0.65
CA GLY A 429 -16.18 26.24 -0.48
C GLY A 429 -16.74 27.57 -0.03
N GLY A 430 -18.02 27.70 -0.14
CA GLY A 430 -18.71 28.93 0.25
C GLY A 430 -20.22 28.79 0.27
N GLU A 431 -20.81 29.79 0.91
CA GLU A 431 -22.27 29.97 1.01
C GLU A 431 -22.62 31.37 0.55
N TRP A 432 -23.52 31.47 -0.40
CA TRP A 432 -24.03 32.75 -0.91
C TRP A 432 -25.54 32.72 -0.97
N ASN A 433 -26.17 33.55 -0.16
CA ASN A 433 -27.63 33.50 0.04
C ASN A 433 -28.06 32.09 0.45
N ASN A 434 -28.75 31.40 -0.45
CA ASN A 434 -29.26 30.04 -0.23
C ASN A 434 -28.44 28.96 -0.97
N PHE A 435 -27.41 29.35 -1.71
CA PHE A 435 -26.50 28.42 -2.38
C PHE A 435 -25.34 28.10 -1.50
N ASP A 436 -24.91 26.84 -1.53
CA ASP A 436 -23.64 26.36 -0.97
C ASP A 436 -22.90 25.55 -2.01
N PHE A 437 -21.57 25.62 -1.95
CA PHE A 437 -20.70 24.81 -2.80
C PHE A 437 -19.45 24.37 -2.07
N ASN A 438 -18.92 23.22 -2.45
CA ASN A 438 -17.70 22.65 -1.95
C ASN A 438 -16.94 21.96 -3.09
N LEU A 439 -15.67 22.30 -3.25
CA LEU A 439 -14.74 21.65 -4.18
C LEU A 439 -13.59 21.06 -3.39
N PHE A 440 -13.21 19.85 -3.74
CA PHE A 440 -12.04 19.22 -3.17
C PHE A 440 -11.16 18.67 -4.29
N PHE A 441 -9.94 19.17 -4.33
CA PHE A 441 -8.87 18.67 -5.20
C PHE A 441 -7.88 17.85 -4.38
N ASP A 442 -7.46 16.70 -4.92
CA ASP A 442 -6.33 15.93 -4.43
C ASP A 442 -5.30 15.71 -5.53
N GLY A 443 -4.06 15.50 -5.13
CA GLY A 443 -3.00 15.22 -6.09
C GLY A 443 -1.71 14.74 -5.45
N MET A 444 -0.84 14.21 -6.31
CA MET A 444 0.53 13.84 -5.96
C MET A 444 1.47 14.18 -7.11
N VAL A 445 2.74 14.38 -6.76
CA VAL A 445 3.78 14.79 -7.71
C VAL A 445 5.05 14.00 -7.46
N GLY A 446 5.73 13.57 -8.54
CA GLY A 446 7.06 12.97 -8.52
C GLY A 446 7.07 11.45 -8.47
N ASN A 447 5.96 10.78 -8.22
CA ASN A 447 5.89 9.32 -8.24
C ASN A 447 5.98 8.77 -9.66
N LYS A 448 6.60 7.58 -9.79
CA LYS A 448 6.64 6.82 -11.04
C LYS A 448 5.66 5.66 -11.00
N ILE A 449 5.19 5.27 -12.16
CA ILE A 449 4.29 4.13 -12.37
C ILE A 449 4.84 3.26 -13.49
N TYR A 450 5.02 1.98 -13.22
CA TYR A 450 5.28 0.98 -14.26
C TYR A 450 3.96 0.55 -14.88
N ASN A 451 3.75 0.90 -16.14
CA ASN A 451 2.52 0.62 -16.90
C ASN A 451 2.59 -0.79 -17.49
N TYR A 452 2.21 -1.81 -16.72
CA TYR A 452 2.22 -3.20 -17.18
C TYR A 452 1.20 -3.50 -18.30
N PRO A 453 -0.03 -2.91 -18.32
CA PRO A 453 -0.91 -3.02 -19.48
C PRO A 453 -0.28 -2.54 -20.77
N ARG A 454 0.43 -1.41 -20.74
CA ARG A 454 1.17 -0.90 -21.90
C ARG A 454 2.25 -1.88 -22.34
N TYR A 455 3.05 -2.42 -21.41
CA TYR A 455 4.01 -3.47 -21.71
C TYR A 455 3.33 -4.67 -22.38
N ARG A 456 2.20 -5.14 -21.87
CA ARG A 456 1.48 -6.28 -22.45
C ARG A 456 0.96 -6.02 -23.87
N LEU A 457 0.48 -4.82 -24.12
CA LEU A 457 -0.16 -4.45 -25.39
C LEU A 457 0.84 -4.01 -26.47
N GLU A 458 2.03 -3.54 -26.07
CA GLU A 458 3.00 -2.94 -26.98
C GLU A 458 4.30 -3.74 -27.14
N SER A 459 4.62 -4.69 -26.24
CA SER A 459 5.85 -5.47 -26.36
C SER A 459 5.78 -6.55 -27.46
N GLY A 460 4.60 -7.08 -27.78
CA GLY A 460 4.43 -8.22 -28.67
C GLY A 460 4.87 -9.56 -28.09
N ASN A 461 5.10 -9.63 -26.76
CA ASN A 461 5.48 -10.88 -26.07
C ASN A 461 4.30 -11.78 -25.73
N PHE A 462 3.08 -11.29 -25.91
CA PHE A 462 1.87 -11.98 -25.46
C PHE A 462 0.98 -12.40 -26.64
N ASN A 463 0.36 -13.55 -26.52
CA ASN A 463 -0.65 -14.00 -27.48
C ASN A 463 -1.96 -13.26 -27.20
N GLY A 464 -2.26 -12.24 -27.97
CA GLY A 464 -3.47 -11.41 -27.83
C GLY A 464 -3.46 -10.21 -28.76
N ASN A 465 -4.51 -9.42 -28.68
CA ASN A 465 -4.60 -8.18 -29.44
C ASN A 465 -3.58 -7.18 -28.92
N MET A 466 -2.92 -6.51 -29.84
CA MET A 466 -1.93 -5.47 -29.56
C MET A 466 -2.54 -4.08 -29.68
N SER A 467 -1.87 -3.09 -29.08
CA SER A 467 -2.25 -1.69 -29.22
C SER A 467 -2.09 -1.18 -30.66
N THR A 468 -3.02 -0.34 -31.10
CA THR A 468 -2.94 0.36 -32.38
C THR A 468 -1.74 1.30 -32.47
N VAL A 469 -1.15 1.68 -31.36
CA VAL A 469 0.11 2.45 -31.27
C VAL A 469 1.24 1.79 -32.07
N LEU A 470 1.27 0.45 -32.12
CA LEU A 470 2.27 -0.30 -32.89
C LEU A 470 2.18 -0.08 -34.42
N ALA A 471 1.07 0.45 -34.93
CA ALA A 471 0.99 0.88 -36.32
C ALA A 471 1.98 2.01 -36.64
N ASN A 472 2.39 2.78 -35.61
CA ASN A 472 3.39 3.83 -35.69
C ASN A 472 4.82 3.38 -35.39
N SER A 473 5.08 2.05 -35.32
CA SER A 473 6.43 1.52 -35.15
C SER A 473 7.39 2.06 -36.19
N TRP A 474 8.65 2.16 -35.82
CA TRP A 474 9.71 2.59 -36.72
C TRP A 474 9.78 1.69 -37.96
N ARG A 475 9.83 2.30 -39.11
CA ARG A 475 10.02 1.70 -40.45
C ARG A 475 10.80 2.68 -41.32
N PRO A 476 11.41 2.22 -42.43
CA PRO A 476 12.12 3.11 -43.35
C PRO A 476 11.27 4.28 -43.89
N ASP A 477 9.97 4.10 -44.00
CA ASP A 477 8.98 5.12 -44.40
C ASP A 477 8.36 5.88 -43.20
N ASN A 478 8.66 5.48 -41.94
CA ASN A 478 8.19 6.13 -40.73
C ASN A 478 9.31 6.21 -39.69
N GLN A 479 10.28 7.09 -39.89
CA GLN A 479 11.46 7.21 -39.04
C GLN A 479 11.27 8.17 -37.85
N ASN A 480 10.28 9.06 -37.90
CA ASN A 480 9.99 10.04 -36.86
C ASN A 480 9.01 9.49 -35.82
N THR A 481 9.47 8.48 -35.10
CA THR A 481 8.70 7.83 -34.02
C THR A 481 9.64 7.35 -32.95
N ASP A 482 9.13 7.24 -31.69
CA ASP A 482 9.83 6.66 -30.54
C ASP A 482 9.39 5.23 -30.26
N ILE A 483 8.53 4.67 -31.13
CA ILE A 483 8.08 3.29 -31.05
C ILE A 483 9.06 2.43 -31.84
N PRO A 484 9.75 1.48 -31.22
CA PRO A 484 10.77 0.70 -31.89
C PRO A 484 10.21 -0.14 -33.02
N ARG A 485 11.12 -0.57 -33.85
CA ARG A 485 10.85 -1.52 -34.92
C ARG A 485 10.16 -2.76 -34.34
N PHE A 486 9.05 -3.14 -34.91
CA PHE A 486 8.32 -4.33 -34.52
C PHE A 486 8.77 -5.53 -35.36
N SER A 487 9.26 -6.57 -34.68
CA SER A 487 9.73 -7.81 -35.32
C SER A 487 9.21 -9.03 -34.57
N LYS A 488 8.92 -10.09 -35.31
CA LYS A 488 8.57 -11.41 -34.75
C LYS A 488 9.78 -12.04 -34.06
N THR A 489 10.96 -11.90 -34.65
CA THR A 489 12.23 -12.34 -34.10
C THR A 489 12.98 -11.11 -33.59
N ASP A 490 13.00 -10.94 -32.29
CA ASP A 490 13.63 -9.79 -31.64
C ASP A 490 14.97 -10.21 -31.05
N GLY A 491 16.03 -10.00 -31.83
CA GLY A 491 17.40 -10.25 -31.36
C GLY A 491 18.01 -9.08 -30.56
N ALA A 492 17.32 -7.95 -30.50
CA ALA A 492 17.79 -6.74 -29.83
C ALA A 492 17.01 -6.42 -28.54
N ASP A 493 16.16 -7.34 -28.08
CA ASP A 493 15.40 -7.24 -26.84
C ASP A 493 14.49 -6.00 -26.72
N ASN A 494 13.95 -5.49 -27.85
CA ASN A 494 12.98 -4.37 -27.86
C ASN A 494 11.74 -4.63 -26.99
N LYS A 495 11.50 -5.89 -26.69
CA LYS A 495 10.36 -6.40 -25.90
C LYS A 495 10.67 -6.58 -24.42
N TRP A 496 11.83 -6.13 -23.98
CA TRP A 496 12.28 -6.38 -22.63
C TRP A 496 11.42 -5.68 -21.58
N ALA A 497 10.97 -6.43 -20.58
CA ALA A 497 10.15 -5.92 -19.48
C ALA A 497 10.92 -5.04 -18.50
N TYR A 498 12.23 -5.27 -18.37
CA TYR A 498 13.08 -4.64 -17.36
C TYR A 498 13.68 -3.33 -17.82
N THR A 499 12.89 -2.51 -18.54
CA THR A 499 13.34 -1.23 -19.06
C THR A 499 12.46 -0.08 -18.61
N ASP A 500 13.01 1.12 -18.54
CA ASP A 500 12.32 2.36 -18.20
C ASP A 500 11.29 2.82 -19.24
N ARG A 501 11.25 2.19 -20.42
CA ARG A 501 10.24 2.46 -21.47
C ARG A 501 8.80 2.32 -20.98
N TRP A 502 8.58 1.47 -19.99
CA TRP A 502 7.26 1.18 -19.42
C TRP A 502 7.00 2.00 -18.16
N LEU A 503 7.98 2.83 -17.77
CA LEU A 503 7.89 3.69 -16.59
C LEU A 503 7.37 5.07 -17.00
N GLU A 504 6.30 5.51 -16.36
CA GLU A 504 5.63 6.77 -16.65
C GLU A 504 5.57 7.68 -15.42
N ASP A 505 5.36 8.98 -15.67
CA ASP A 505 5.10 9.96 -14.62
C ASP A 505 3.68 9.75 -14.07
N GLY A 506 3.60 9.43 -12.78
CA GLY A 506 2.35 9.19 -12.07
C GLY A 506 1.73 10.45 -11.43
N SER A 507 2.32 11.61 -11.67
CA SER A 507 1.82 12.87 -11.10
C SER A 507 0.43 13.21 -11.61
N TYR A 508 -0.43 13.70 -10.71
CA TYR A 508 -1.77 14.12 -11.08
C TYR A 508 -2.36 15.19 -10.16
N ILE A 509 -3.38 15.87 -10.65
CA ILE A 509 -4.37 16.62 -9.88
C ILE A 509 -5.77 16.18 -10.29
N ARG A 510 -6.65 15.95 -9.32
CA ARG A 510 -8.02 15.48 -9.53
C ARG A 510 -9.01 16.40 -8.81
N LEU A 511 -10.10 16.77 -9.50
CA LEU A 511 -11.29 17.26 -8.82
C LEU A 511 -12.07 16.05 -8.28
N LYS A 512 -11.82 15.76 -7.00
CA LYS A 512 -12.33 14.57 -6.32
C LYS A 512 -13.79 14.71 -5.92
N THR A 513 -14.18 15.89 -5.43
CA THR A 513 -15.56 16.16 -5.03
C THR A 513 -15.96 17.56 -5.48
N LEU A 514 -17.17 17.67 -6.03
CA LEU A 514 -17.88 18.91 -6.27
C LEU A 514 -19.30 18.76 -5.76
N ASP A 515 -19.63 19.50 -4.71
CA ASP A 515 -20.99 19.58 -4.18
C ASP A 515 -21.57 20.96 -4.48
N ILE A 516 -22.82 21.02 -4.93
CA ILE A 516 -23.57 22.25 -5.11
C ILE A 516 -24.94 22.04 -4.50
N GLY A 517 -25.33 22.90 -3.55
CA GLY A 517 -26.59 22.81 -2.86
C GLY A 517 -27.39 24.13 -2.94
N TYR A 518 -28.70 24.00 -2.89
CA TYR A 518 -29.61 25.10 -2.75
C TYR A 518 -30.64 24.83 -1.65
N THR A 519 -30.65 25.67 -0.64
CA THR A 519 -31.62 25.59 0.46
C THR A 519 -32.84 26.48 0.17
N LEU A 520 -34.00 25.89 0.10
CA LEU A 520 -35.25 26.65 -0.17
C LEU A 520 -35.49 27.68 0.94
N PRO A 521 -35.91 28.91 0.56
CA PRO A 521 -36.26 29.94 1.54
C PRO A 521 -37.39 29.48 2.50
N LYS A 522 -37.26 29.81 3.78
CA LYS A 522 -38.23 29.44 4.83
C LYS A 522 -39.68 29.86 4.52
N VAL A 523 -39.87 30.91 3.72
CA VAL A 523 -41.21 31.34 3.26
C VAL A 523 -41.88 30.27 2.40
N LEU A 524 -41.13 29.53 1.61
CA LEU A 524 -41.67 28.44 0.78
C LEU A 524 -41.85 27.15 1.60
N THR A 525 -40.88 26.78 2.41
CA THR A 525 -40.93 25.54 3.18
C THR A 525 -42.03 25.53 4.25
N LYS A 526 -42.31 26.67 4.87
CA LYS A 526 -43.40 26.82 5.83
C LYS A 526 -44.80 26.55 5.20
N LYS A 527 -44.98 26.86 3.91
CA LYS A 527 -46.27 26.58 3.21
C LYS A 527 -46.52 25.08 3.09
N ILE A 528 -45.49 24.28 3.02
CA ILE A 528 -45.56 22.80 2.92
C ILE A 528 -45.28 22.12 4.26
N LYS A 529 -45.28 22.90 5.36
CA LYS A 529 -45.07 22.43 6.75
C LYS A 529 -43.71 21.70 6.95
N LEU A 530 -42.69 22.07 6.19
CA LEU A 530 -41.33 21.58 6.35
C LEU A 530 -40.45 22.66 6.98
N GLU A 531 -39.53 22.26 7.82
CA GLU A 531 -38.62 23.18 8.51
C GLU A 531 -37.48 23.61 7.63
N ASN A 532 -36.93 22.66 6.86
CA ASN A 532 -35.82 22.88 5.94
C ASN A 532 -35.93 21.93 4.74
N VAL A 533 -35.68 22.43 3.54
CA VAL A 533 -35.57 21.64 2.31
C VAL A 533 -34.30 22.10 1.58
N ARG A 534 -33.35 21.21 1.38
CA ARG A 534 -32.16 21.45 0.58
C ARG A 534 -32.10 20.45 -0.58
N ILE A 535 -31.94 20.99 -1.77
CA ILE A 535 -31.68 20.20 -2.99
C ILE A 535 -30.20 20.34 -3.30
N TYR A 536 -29.54 19.24 -3.56
CA TYR A 536 -28.11 19.26 -3.86
C TYR A 536 -27.76 18.23 -4.92
N THR A 537 -26.64 18.44 -5.56
CA THR A 537 -25.95 17.44 -6.38
C THR A 537 -24.53 17.27 -5.85
N SER A 538 -24.10 16.03 -5.79
CA SER A 538 -22.73 15.65 -5.43
C SER A 538 -22.10 14.92 -6.60
N MET A 539 -20.90 15.34 -6.98
CA MET A 539 -20.17 14.77 -8.11
C MET A 539 -18.80 14.32 -7.63
N GLU A 540 -18.41 13.09 -7.98
CA GLU A 540 -17.13 12.55 -7.60
C GLU A 540 -16.27 12.22 -8.82
N ASN A 541 -14.95 12.43 -8.67
CA ASN A 541 -13.92 12.11 -9.67
C ASN A 541 -14.19 12.72 -11.06
N LEU A 542 -14.68 13.97 -11.09
CA LEU A 542 -15.13 14.62 -12.33
C LEU A 542 -14.06 14.65 -13.40
N PHE A 543 -12.84 15.02 -13.04
CA PHE A 543 -11.69 14.95 -13.95
C PHE A 543 -10.39 14.75 -13.19
N THR A 544 -9.43 14.16 -13.89
CA THR A 544 -8.04 13.99 -13.44
C THR A 544 -7.12 14.51 -14.55
N LEU A 545 -6.23 15.43 -14.21
CA LEU A 545 -5.17 15.93 -15.08
C LEU A 545 -3.89 15.16 -14.75
N THR A 546 -3.38 14.42 -15.72
CA THR A 546 -2.18 13.59 -15.57
C THR A 546 -1.51 13.36 -16.92
N LYS A 547 -0.23 13.03 -16.91
CA LYS A 547 0.52 12.54 -18.07
C LYS A 547 0.51 11.01 -18.18
N TYR A 548 0.03 10.33 -17.14
CA TYR A 548 -0.07 8.87 -17.13
C TYR A 548 -1.06 8.38 -18.21
N SER A 549 -0.63 7.42 -19.01
CA SER A 549 -1.41 6.92 -20.16
C SER A 549 -2.42 5.81 -19.78
N GLY A 550 -2.33 5.23 -18.57
CA GLY A 550 -3.24 4.19 -18.08
C GLY A 550 -4.58 4.74 -17.58
N TYR A 551 -5.39 3.86 -16.99
CA TYR A 551 -6.76 4.20 -16.57
C TYR A 551 -6.83 5.18 -15.40
N THR A 552 -5.93 5.05 -14.43
CA THR A 552 -5.84 5.94 -13.27
C THR A 552 -4.42 5.98 -12.73
N PRO A 553 -3.88 7.17 -12.41
CA PRO A 553 -2.57 7.29 -11.77
C PRO A 553 -2.59 6.96 -10.28
N ASP A 554 -3.77 6.88 -9.67
CA ASP A 554 -3.95 6.52 -8.26
C ASP A 554 -4.07 5.01 -8.13
N LEU A 555 -2.94 4.34 -8.04
CA LEU A 555 -2.88 2.88 -7.98
C LEU A 555 -3.14 2.32 -6.58
N GLY A 556 -2.91 3.12 -5.53
CA GLY A 556 -2.89 2.63 -4.16
C GLY A 556 -1.85 1.51 -3.99
N GLU A 557 -2.12 0.58 -3.10
CA GLU A 557 -1.34 -0.65 -2.99
C GLU A 557 -1.81 -1.64 -4.06
N SER A 558 -0.92 -2.02 -4.99
CA SER A 558 -1.25 -3.02 -5.99
C SER A 558 -1.38 -4.38 -5.32
N SER A 559 -2.53 -5.03 -5.46
CA SER A 559 -2.69 -6.43 -5.05
C SER A 559 -2.27 -7.34 -6.21
N VAL A 560 -1.04 -7.82 -6.20
CA VAL A 560 -0.67 -8.96 -7.03
C VAL A 560 -1.35 -10.19 -6.44
N ALA A 561 -2.26 -10.81 -7.17
CA ALA A 561 -2.94 -12.02 -6.73
C ALA A 561 -1.91 -13.08 -6.31
N GLY A 562 -1.98 -13.56 -5.07
CA GLY A 562 -1.11 -14.60 -4.53
C GLY A 562 0.11 -14.14 -3.74
N VAL A 563 0.41 -12.83 -3.65
CA VAL A 563 1.47 -12.30 -2.79
C VAL A 563 0.84 -11.47 -1.67
N ALA A 564 0.85 -11.99 -0.47
CA ALA A 564 0.13 -11.45 0.67
C ALA A 564 0.72 -10.15 1.26
N TYR A 565 1.91 -9.76 0.84
CA TYR A 565 2.59 -8.51 1.23
C TYR A 565 3.13 -7.81 0.00
N ASN A 566 2.42 -6.78 -0.44
CA ASN A 566 2.74 -6.03 -1.65
C ASN A 566 3.58 -4.77 -1.44
N VAL A 567 4.20 -4.62 -0.28
CA VAL A 567 5.13 -3.52 -0.05
C VAL A 567 6.29 -3.47 -1.04
N PHE A 568 6.62 -4.61 -1.68
CA PHE A 568 7.71 -4.73 -2.65
C PHE A 568 7.30 -4.54 -4.11
N SER A 569 6.01 -4.35 -4.41
CA SER A 569 5.49 -4.22 -5.78
C SER A 569 4.60 -2.99 -5.96
N ARG A 570 4.85 -1.97 -5.16
CA ARG A 570 4.14 -0.70 -5.24
C ARG A 570 4.43 0.02 -6.56
N GLY A 571 3.42 0.73 -7.08
CA GLY A 571 3.57 1.54 -8.30
C GLY A 571 3.50 0.76 -9.61
N ILE A 572 3.16 -0.53 -9.58
CA ILE A 572 2.92 -1.32 -10.79
C ILE A 572 1.43 -1.35 -11.09
N ASP A 573 1.05 -0.76 -12.22
CA ASP A 573 -0.32 -0.88 -12.74
C ASP A 573 -0.49 -2.23 -13.45
N GLN A 574 -1.38 -3.07 -12.96
CA GLN A 574 -1.75 -4.35 -13.57
C GLN A 574 -3.09 -4.31 -14.30
N GLY A 575 -3.55 -3.13 -14.70
CA GLY A 575 -4.87 -2.92 -15.30
C GLY A 575 -5.94 -2.68 -14.25
N ARG A 576 -5.64 -1.81 -13.29
CA ARG A 576 -6.58 -1.42 -12.24
C ARG A 576 -7.84 -0.83 -12.86
N TYR A 577 -9.00 -1.24 -12.34
CA TYR A 577 -10.27 -0.71 -12.79
C TYR A 577 -10.33 0.81 -12.57
N PRO A 578 -10.76 1.61 -13.56
CA PRO A 578 -10.80 3.05 -13.45
C PRO A 578 -11.78 3.49 -12.37
N LEU A 579 -11.44 4.59 -11.68
CA LEU A 579 -12.36 5.20 -10.72
C LEU A 579 -13.59 5.73 -11.46
N PRO A 580 -14.81 5.36 -11.04
CA PRO A 580 -16.03 5.85 -11.67
C PRO A 580 -16.19 7.35 -11.42
N ARG A 581 -16.79 8.04 -12.38
CA ARG A 581 -17.40 9.36 -12.17
C ARG A 581 -18.81 9.12 -11.67
N THR A 582 -19.15 9.67 -10.52
CA THR A 582 -20.50 9.59 -9.96
C THR A 582 -21.14 10.95 -9.93
N ILE A 583 -22.44 11.01 -10.17
CA ILE A 583 -23.28 12.22 -10.08
C ILE A 583 -24.56 11.78 -9.38
N ASP A 584 -24.76 12.27 -8.17
CA ASP A 584 -25.91 12.00 -7.32
C ASP A 584 -26.82 13.23 -7.19
#